data_4a95b02f23bfe4904b5d094f579d21c2
#
_entry.id   4a95b02f23bfe4904b5d094f579d21c2
#
_cell.length_a   1.000
_cell.length_b   1.000
_cell.length_c   1.000
_cell.angle_alpha   90.00
_cell.angle_beta   90.00
_cell.angle_gamma   90.00
#
_symmetry.space_group_name_H-M   'P 1'
#
loop_
_entity.id
_entity.type
_entity.pdbx_description
1 polymer ?
#
loop_
_entity_poly.entity_id
_entity_poly.type
_entity_poly.pdbx_seq_one_letter_code
_entity_poly.pdbx_strand_id
1 'polypeptide(L)'
;MSEKVVLAYSGGLDTSIIIPWLKENYSYDVIAMIADVGQGDDLDAVIEKAYKTGASKVVVEDLREEFLTGYVFPALKAGAVYEHKYLLGTSMARPVIAKHQVEVAQREGATAVAHGCTGKGNDQVRFELTYQALAPELKVIAPWREWDLKSREDCLDYAEAHGIAVAASREKIHSRDRNLWHISHEGGELEDAGNAPFASTWQISKSPQEAPDREEQVQIEFEKGIPVGVNGMRLGPVSLVELLNEIGGRNAIGRVDIVENRFVGIKSRGCYETPGGTLLIAAHRELEALCCERDVMHFKEHIGLKYAELVYYGLWFTPLREALDAFVESTQKEVTGTVKLSLYKGNVSIASRQSEHSLYRTDLSSFTMGESYDQKDAAGFIRILGLPSRSRALKTREKPLTAKDAKSAEDSQRNPQEVVR
;
A
#
# COMPACT_ATOMS: atom_id res chain seq x y z
N MET A 1 -31.98 21.82 19.36
CA MET A 1 -31.08 20.67 19.51
C MET A 1 -29.73 21.16 19.01
N SER A 2 -28.64 20.89 19.74
CA SER A 2 -27.29 21.20 19.26
C SER A 2 -27.00 20.44 17.97
N GLU A 3 -26.23 21.04 17.07
CA GLU A 3 -25.74 20.36 15.88
C GLU A 3 -24.76 19.26 16.29
N LYS A 4 -24.68 18.20 15.50
CA LYS A 4 -23.80 17.05 15.77
C LYS A 4 -22.63 17.01 14.79
N VAL A 5 -21.48 16.60 15.30
CA VAL A 5 -20.29 16.30 14.51
C VAL A 5 -19.79 14.89 14.81
N VAL A 6 -19.43 14.15 13.77
CA VAL A 6 -18.75 12.85 13.93
C VAL A 6 -17.24 13.04 13.78
N LEU A 7 -16.51 12.72 14.84
CA LEU A 7 -15.05 12.77 14.86
C LEU A 7 -14.47 11.37 14.61
N ALA A 8 -13.57 11.22 13.63
CA ALA A 8 -12.71 10.05 13.52
C ALA A 8 -11.75 10.04 14.71
N TYR A 9 -11.99 9.14 15.66
CA TYR A 9 -11.35 9.14 16.98
C TYR A 9 -10.42 7.93 17.13
N SER A 10 -9.15 8.19 17.39
CA SER A 10 -8.12 7.15 17.60
C SER A 10 -7.70 6.99 19.06
N GLY A 11 -8.21 7.79 20.00
CA GLY A 11 -7.74 7.80 21.38
C GLY A 11 -6.36 8.45 21.60
N GLY A 12 -5.69 8.87 20.54
CA GLY A 12 -4.42 9.59 20.60
C GLY A 12 -4.56 11.01 21.18
N LEU A 13 -3.42 11.70 21.37
CA LEU A 13 -3.40 13.08 21.88
C LEU A 13 -4.25 13.99 21.00
N ASP A 14 -3.97 14.04 19.70
CA ASP A 14 -4.60 14.97 18.76
C ASP A 14 -6.12 14.81 18.74
N THR A 15 -6.63 13.59 18.59
CA THR A 15 -8.06 13.34 18.52
C THR A 15 -8.76 13.57 19.87
N SER A 16 -8.05 13.39 21.00
CA SER A 16 -8.62 13.63 22.32
C SER A 16 -8.83 15.11 22.58
N ILE A 17 -7.88 15.98 22.23
CA ILE A 17 -8.03 17.43 22.42
C ILE A 17 -9.05 18.05 21.45
N ILE A 18 -9.33 17.40 20.33
CA ILE A 18 -10.34 17.86 19.36
C ILE A 18 -11.77 17.83 19.96
N ILE A 19 -12.07 16.87 20.84
CA ILE A 19 -13.42 16.79 21.44
C ILE A 19 -13.81 18.07 22.20
N PRO A 20 -13.07 18.55 23.23
CA PRO A 20 -13.40 19.79 23.89
C PRO A 20 -13.29 21.00 22.95
N TRP A 21 -12.31 21.02 22.06
CA TRP A 21 -12.14 22.11 21.12
C TRP A 21 -13.38 22.32 20.22
N LEU A 22 -13.97 21.24 19.70
CA LEU A 22 -15.20 21.28 18.89
C LEU A 22 -16.38 21.80 19.70
N LYS A 23 -16.48 21.45 20.97
CA LYS A 23 -17.55 21.96 21.87
C LYS A 23 -17.41 23.46 22.15
N GLU A 24 -16.19 23.92 22.38
CA GLU A 24 -15.89 25.32 22.70
C GLU A 24 -16.06 26.24 21.49
N ASN A 25 -15.61 25.84 20.33
CA ASN A 25 -15.55 26.69 19.14
C ASN A 25 -16.81 26.60 18.26
N TYR A 26 -17.51 25.45 18.30
CA TYR A 26 -18.65 25.18 17.42
C TYR A 26 -19.95 24.86 18.18
N SER A 27 -19.87 24.62 19.48
CA SER A 27 -21.02 24.17 20.28
C SER A 27 -21.68 22.89 19.79
N TYR A 28 -20.88 21.99 19.14
CA TYR A 28 -21.35 20.71 18.64
C TYR A 28 -21.49 19.64 19.73
N ASP A 29 -22.48 18.76 19.56
CA ASP A 29 -22.49 17.46 20.22
C ASP A 29 -21.53 16.53 19.47
N VAL A 30 -20.46 16.13 20.14
CA VAL A 30 -19.39 15.33 19.51
C VAL A 30 -19.66 13.83 19.64
N ILE A 31 -19.79 13.16 18.51
CA ILE A 31 -19.86 11.71 18.41
C ILE A 31 -18.46 11.22 18.04
N ALA A 32 -17.81 10.47 18.94
CA ALA A 32 -16.52 9.85 18.66
C ALA A 32 -16.73 8.52 17.93
N MET A 33 -16.28 8.42 16.68
CA MET A 33 -16.29 7.18 15.93
C MET A 33 -14.90 6.50 16.00
N ILE A 34 -14.87 5.31 16.56
CA ILE A 34 -13.69 4.44 16.64
C ILE A 34 -13.81 3.39 15.55
N ALA A 35 -12.87 3.36 14.63
CA ALA A 35 -12.79 2.35 13.58
C ALA A 35 -11.72 1.31 13.95
N ASP A 36 -12.12 0.05 14.09
CA ASP A 36 -11.20 -1.07 14.25
C ASP A 36 -10.80 -1.60 12.86
N VAL A 37 -9.58 -1.31 12.45
CA VAL A 37 -8.93 -1.85 11.24
C VAL A 37 -7.80 -2.82 11.60
N GLY A 38 -7.78 -3.32 12.85
CA GLY A 38 -6.77 -4.23 13.37
C GLY A 38 -5.51 -3.55 13.89
N GLN A 39 -5.63 -2.38 14.46
CA GLN A 39 -4.53 -1.65 15.09
C GLN A 39 -4.08 -2.28 16.41
N GLY A 40 -4.94 -3.11 17.03
CA GLY A 40 -4.62 -3.83 18.26
C GLY A 40 -4.69 -2.99 19.53
N ASP A 41 -5.50 -1.93 19.51
CA ASP A 41 -5.76 -1.09 20.66
C ASP A 41 -6.71 -1.78 21.67
N ASP A 42 -6.60 -1.39 22.94
CA ASP A 42 -7.60 -1.70 23.95
C ASP A 42 -8.84 -0.80 23.73
N LEU A 43 -9.83 -1.32 23.00
CA LEU A 43 -11.02 -0.59 22.61
C LEU A 43 -11.80 -0.09 23.82
N ASP A 44 -11.90 -0.86 24.90
CA ASP A 44 -12.62 -0.45 26.12
C ASP A 44 -11.95 0.77 26.74
N ALA A 45 -10.63 0.79 26.83
CA ALA A 45 -9.89 1.96 27.32
C ALA A 45 -10.05 3.18 26.41
N VAL A 46 -10.10 3.00 25.08
CA VAL A 46 -10.32 4.09 24.12
C VAL A 46 -11.74 4.64 24.23
N ILE A 47 -12.76 3.79 24.38
CA ILE A 47 -14.16 4.17 24.60
C ILE A 47 -14.30 4.98 25.90
N GLU A 48 -13.76 4.46 27.00
CA GLU A 48 -13.80 5.15 28.31
C GLU A 48 -13.15 6.53 28.23
N LYS A 49 -12.01 6.61 27.55
CA LYS A 49 -11.31 7.87 27.34
C LYS A 49 -12.12 8.86 26.54
N ALA A 50 -12.79 8.45 25.46
CA ALA A 50 -13.65 9.32 24.64
C ALA A 50 -14.76 9.96 25.48
N TYR A 51 -15.45 9.17 26.31
CA TYR A 51 -16.47 9.70 27.22
C TYR A 51 -15.90 10.65 28.28
N LYS A 52 -14.77 10.29 28.91
CA LYS A 52 -14.09 11.15 29.90
C LYS A 52 -13.64 12.47 29.29
N THR A 53 -13.29 12.49 28.02
CA THR A 53 -12.87 13.68 27.29
C THR A 53 -14.08 14.55 26.86
N GLY A 54 -15.31 14.04 26.98
CA GLY A 54 -16.54 14.80 26.75
C GLY A 54 -17.30 14.47 25.48
N ALA A 55 -17.03 13.32 24.84
CA ALA A 55 -17.86 12.82 23.74
C ALA A 55 -19.30 12.56 24.27
N SER A 56 -20.30 12.99 23.52
CA SER A 56 -21.71 12.76 23.85
C SER A 56 -22.15 11.33 23.52
N LYS A 57 -21.48 10.71 22.55
CA LYS A 57 -21.69 9.34 22.11
C LYS A 57 -20.40 8.76 21.57
N VAL A 58 -20.21 7.45 21.75
CA VAL A 58 -19.15 6.68 21.11
C VAL A 58 -19.76 5.63 20.23
N VAL A 59 -19.25 5.50 19.02
CA VAL A 59 -19.63 4.48 18.04
C VAL A 59 -18.37 3.71 17.67
N VAL A 60 -18.43 2.38 17.77
CA VAL A 60 -17.33 1.48 17.37
C VAL A 60 -17.76 0.73 16.13
N GLU A 61 -16.97 0.79 15.08
CA GLU A 61 -17.17 0.06 13.84
C GLU A 61 -16.03 -0.94 13.65
N ASP A 62 -16.34 -2.24 13.60
CA ASP A 62 -15.38 -3.30 13.25
C ASP A 62 -15.26 -3.36 11.71
N LEU A 63 -14.18 -2.82 11.20
CA LEU A 63 -13.92 -2.70 9.77
C LEU A 63 -12.87 -3.69 9.26
N ARG A 64 -12.39 -4.60 10.09
CA ARG A 64 -11.26 -5.48 9.77
C ARG A 64 -11.48 -6.31 8.51
N GLU A 65 -12.64 -6.95 8.40
CA GLU A 65 -12.97 -7.78 7.24
C GLU A 65 -13.21 -6.94 5.99
N GLU A 66 -13.97 -5.84 6.10
CA GLU A 66 -14.22 -4.92 4.98
C GLU A 66 -12.92 -4.27 4.50
N PHE A 67 -12.04 -3.86 5.40
CA PHE A 67 -10.73 -3.31 5.06
C PHE A 67 -9.94 -4.27 4.17
N LEU A 68 -9.92 -5.57 4.51
CA LEU A 68 -9.20 -6.56 3.72
C LEU A 68 -9.91 -6.88 2.39
N THR A 69 -11.18 -7.21 2.44
CA THR A 69 -11.91 -7.69 1.25
C THR A 69 -12.28 -6.58 0.29
N GLY A 70 -12.59 -5.38 0.80
CA GLY A 70 -13.03 -4.25 0.01
C GLY A 70 -11.90 -3.33 -0.47
N TYR A 71 -10.73 -3.35 0.17
CA TYR A 71 -9.64 -2.41 -0.14
C TYR A 71 -8.31 -3.11 -0.38
N VAL A 72 -7.88 -3.98 0.52
CA VAL A 72 -6.56 -4.62 0.43
C VAL A 72 -6.51 -5.64 -0.71
N PHE A 73 -7.46 -6.55 -0.79
CA PHE A 73 -7.47 -7.59 -1.82
C PHE A 73 -7.68 -7.04 -3.24
N PRO A 74 -8.52 -6.02 -3.48
CA PRO A 74 -8.52 -5.32 -4.76
C PRO A 74 -7.16 -4.74 -5.15
N ALA A 75 -6.47 -4.06 -4.21
CA ALA A 75 -5.13 -3.53 -4.44
C ALA A 75 -4.08 -4.64 -4.67
N LEU A 76 -4.17 -5.77 -3.95
CA LEU A 76 -3.35 -6.96 -4.16
C LEU A 76 -3.54 -7.51 -5.57
N LYS A 77 -4.78 -7.74 -6.01
CA LYS A 77 -5.12 -8.20 -7.36
C LYS A 77 -4.62 -7.26 -8.45
N ALA A 78 -4.67 -5.95 -8.18
CA ALA A 78 -4.12 -4.94 -9.09
C ALA A 78 -2.59 -4.97 -9.16
N GLY A 79 -1.91 -5.59 -8.20
CA GLY A 79 -0.46 -5.48 -8.04
C GLY A 79 -0.02 -4.06 -7.64
N ALA A 80 -0.89 -3.34 -6.91
CA ALA A 80 -0.71 -1.93 -6.57
C ALA A 80 0.39 -1.75 -5.50
N VAL A 81 1.52 -1.20 -5.92
CA VAL A 81 2.66 -0.88 -5.04
C VAL A 81 3.13 0.54 -5.38
N TYR A 82 3.00 1.48 -4.44
CA TYR A 82 3.40 2.85 -4.67
C TYR A 82 4.93 2.99 -4.66
N GLU A 83 5.45 3.65 -5.69
CA GLU A 83 6.89 3.85 -5.91
C GLU A 83 7.72 2.54 -5.77
N HIS A 84 7.13 1.41 -6.19
CA HIS A 84 7.71 0.05 -6.18
C HIS A 84 8.06 -0.51 -4.80
N LYS A 85 7.65 0.14 -3.71
CA LYS A 85 8.01 -0.25 -2.34
C LYS A 85 6.85 -0.24 -1.36
N TYR A 86 6.01 0.79 -1.38
CA TYR A 86 4.98 1.00 -0.37
C TYR A 86 3.69 0.25 -0.70
N LEU A 87 3.28 -0.66 0.19
CA LEU A 87 2.10 -1.52 0.04
C LEU A 87 0.79 -0.86 0.52
N LEU A 88 0.74 0.47 0.59
CA LEU A 88 -0.46 1.30 0.70
C LEU A 88 -1.32 1.13 1.96
N GLY A 89 -0.82 0.53 3.05
CA GLY A 89 -1.65 0.18 4.21
C GLY A 89 -2.43 1.35 4.82
N THR A 90 -1.76 2.49 5.10
CA THR A 90 -2.45 3.69 5.58
C THR A 90 -3.38 4.28 4.51
N SER A 91 -2.93 4.25 3.25
CA SER A 91 -3.69 4.85 2.13
C SER A 91 -5.01 4.13 1.86
N MET A 92 -5.08 2.82 2.12
CA MET A 92 -6.30 2.02 2.01
C MET A 92 -7.19 2.12 3.25
N ALA A 93 -6.62 2.32 4.45
CA ALA A 93 -7.38 2.43 5.69
C ALA A 93 -8.19 3.73 5.77
N ARG A 94 -7.68 4.85 5.28
CA ARG A 94 -8.37 6.15 5.41
C ARG A 94 -9.70 6.21 4.65
N PRO A 95 -9.81 5.75 3.39
CA PRO A 95 -11.10 5.72 2.68
C PRO A 95 -12.16 4.86 3.35
N VAL A 96 -11.81 3.69 3.90
CA VAL A 96 -12.81 2.86 4.61
C VAL A 96 -13.27 3.53 5.91
N ILE A 97 -12.37 4.11 6.68
CA ILE A 97 -12.73 4.85 7.91
C ILE A 97 -13.62 6.03 7.57
N ALA A 98 -13.25 6.84 6.57
CA ALA A 98 -14.01 8.02 6.16
C ALA A 98 -15.40 7.66 5.61
N LYS A 99 -15.54 6.55 4.87
CA LYS A 99 -16.84 6.04 4.42
C LYS A 99 -17.76 5.75 5.61
N HIS A 100 -17.29 4.98 6.58
CA HIS A 100 -18.08 4.67 7.77
C HIS A 100 -18.37 5.88 8.63
N GLN A 101 -17.47 6.86 8.66
CA GLN A 101 -17.73 8.13 9.33
C GLN A 101 -18.90 8.90 8.68
N VAL A 102 -18.98 8.90 7.34
CA VAL A 102 -20.14 9.44 6.62
C VAL A 102 -21.41 8.66 6.95
N GLU A 103 -21.37 7.34 6.96
CA GLU A 103 -22.52 6.49 7.30
C GLU A 103 -23.02 6.75 8.75
N VAL A 104 -22.08 6.90 9.69
CA VAL A 104 -22.40 7.29 11.08
C VAL A 104 -23.01 8.68 11.11
N ALA A 105 -22.46 9.66 10.38
CA ALA A 105 -23.00 11.01 10.33
C ALA A 105 -24.44 11.02 9.80
N GLN A 106 -24.73 10.30 8.75
CA GLN A 106 -26.08 10.16 8.20
C GLN A 106 -27.05 9.47 9.18
N ARG A 107 -26.62 8.37 9.81
CA ARG A 107 -27.40 7.61 10.79
C ARG A 107 -27.74 8.44 12.04
N GLU A 108 -26.83 9.29 12.50
CA GLU A 108 -26.98 10.11 13.68
C GLU A 108 -27.58 11.50 13.40
N GLY A 109 -27.80 11.84 12.13
CA GLY A 109 -28.25 13.17 11.71
C GLY A 109 -27.25 14.27 12.03
N ALA A 110 -25.94 13.97 11.90
CA ALA A 110 -24.88 14.94 12.07
C ALA A 110 -24.75 15.81 10.81
N THR A 111 -24.40 17.09 11.01
CA THR A 111 -24.20 18.06 9.92
C THR A 111 -22.74 18.26 9.56
N ALA A 112 -21.83 17.67 10.36
CA ALA A 112 -20.39 17.83 10.18
C ALA A 112 -19.63 16.52 10.48
N VAL A 113 -18.45 16.43 9.88
CA VAL A 113 -17.42 15.43 10.16
C VAL A 113 -16.10 16.12 10.52
N ALA A 114 -15.32 15.50 11.40
CA ALA A 114 -14.04 16.05 11.82
C ALA A 114 -12.95 14.97 11.82
N HIS A 115 -11.71 15.38 11.56
CA HIS A 115 -10.52 14.50 11.62
C HIS A 115 -9.32 15.22 12.24
N GLY A 116 -8.41 14.46 12.85
CA GLY A 116 -7.20 14.98 13.49
C GLY A 116 -5.95 14.96 12.60
N CYS A 117 -6.09 14.94 11.27
CA CYS A 117 -4.96 14.90 10.36
C CYS A 117 -4.28 16.25 10.22
N THR A 118 -2.95 16.25 10.23
CA THR A 118 -2.14 17.48 10.05
C THR A 118 -2.20 17.99 8.61
N GLY A 119 -2.05 19.32 8.42
CA GLY A 119 -2.06 19.96 7.11
C GLY A 119 -0.87 19.58 6.19
N LYS A 120 0.17 18.90 6.72
CA LYS A 120 1.35 18.45 5.96
C LYS A 120 1.24 17.00 5.48
N GLY A 121 0.26 16.23 5.98
CA GLY A 121 0.08 14.82 5.67
C GLY A 121 -0.88 14.57 4.49
N ASN A 122 -0.75 13.40 3.86
CA ASN A 122 -1.69 12.96 2.83
C ASN A 122 -3.05 12.55 3.42
N ASP A 123 -3.11 12.21 4.70
CA ASP A 123 -4.31 11.64 5.32
C ASP A 123 -5.51 12.59 5.29
N GLN A 124 -5.28 13.88 5.49
CA GLN A 124 -6.35 14.88 5.32
C GLN A 124 -6.98 14.82 3.92
N VAL A 125 -6.15 14.65 2.88
CA VAL A 125 -6.64 14.55 1.50
C VAL A 125 -7.49 13.29 1.31
N ARG A 126 -7.05 12.16 1.87
CA ARG A 126 -7.75 10.87 1.79
C ARG A 126 -9.10 10.90 2.48
N PHE A 127 -9.18 11.50 3.67
CA PHE A 127 -10.45 11.70 4.37
C PHE A 127 -11.38 12.62 3.58
N GLU A 128 -10.91 13.80 3.22
CA GLU A 128 -11.77 14.85 2.65
C GLU A 128 -12.24 14.53 1.24
N LEU A 129 -11.40 13.91 0.39
CA LEU A 129 -11.85 13.45 -0.93
C LEU A 129 -12.91 12.33 -0.80
N THR A 130 -12.84 11.50 0.23
CA THR A 130 -13.89 10.52 0.52
C THR A 130 -15.20 11.20 0.93
N TYR A 131 -15.14 12.19 1.81
CA TYR A 131 -16.34 12.94 2.21
C TYR A 131 -16.96 13.67 1.01
N GLN A 132 -16.14 14.33 0.19
CA GLN A 132 -16.62 15.00 -1.03
C GLN A 132 -17.27 14.05 -2.03
N ALA A 133 -16.79 12.82 -2.13
CA ALA A 133 -17.35 11.83 -3.03
C ALA A 133 -18.67 11.22 -2.52
N LEU A 134 -18.82 11.04 -1.19
CA LEU A 134 -19.92 10.28 -0.60
C LEU A 134 -21.02 11.17 0.04
N ALA A 135 -20.65 12.34 0.55
CA ALA A 135 -21.56 13.26 1.25
C ALA A 135 -21.05 14.71 1.16
N PRO A 136 -21.09 15.33 -0.03
CA PRO A 136 -20.56 16.69 -0.24
C PRO A 136 -21.28 17.77 0.57
N GLU A 137 -22.45 17.47 1.13
CA GLU A 137 -23.22 18.36 1.98
C GLU A 137 -22.68 18.47 3.42
N LEU A 138 -21.88 17.52 3.88
CA LEU A 138 -21.32 17.54 5.23
C LEU A 138 -20.22 18.59 5.36
N LYS A 139 -20.32 19.41 6.40
CA LYS A 139 -19.24 20.34 6.77
C LYS A 139 -18.03 19.56 7.26
N VAL A 140 -16.86 19.80 6.68
CA VAL A 140 -15.60 19.22 7.14
C VAL A 140 -14.90 20.18 8.10
N ILE A 141 -14.51 19.67 9.26
CA ILE A 141 -13.75 20.42 10.26
C ILE A 141 -12.39 19.74 10.46
N ALA A 142 -11.33 20.49 10.20
CA ALA A 142 -9.95 20.03 10.30
C ALA A 142 -9.17 20.94 11.25
N PRO A 143 -9.20 20.68 12.57
CA PRO A 143 -8.68 21.60 13.59
C PRO A 143 -7.23 22.00 13.35
N TRP A 144 -6.37 21.13 12.87
CA TRP A 144 -4.98 21.45 12.54
C TRP A 144 -4.81 22.60 11.53
N ARG A 145 -5.83 22.99 10.80
CA ARG A 145 -5.84 24.15 9.89
C ARG A 145 -6.54 25.38 10.48
N GLU A 146 -7.17 25.23 11.65
CA GLU A 146 -8.06 26.24 12.22
C GLU A 146 -7.59 26.75 13.58
N TRP A 147 -7.00 25.86 14.40
CA TRP A 147 -6.58 26.22 15.76
C TRP A 147 -5.18 26.85 15.82
N ASP A 148 -4.88 27.51 16.95
CA ASP A 148 -3.59 28.15 17.18
C ASP A 148 -2.50 27.23 17.75
N LEU A 149 -2.83 25.96 18.01
CA LEU A 149 -1.86 24.97 18.51
C LEU A 149 -0.88 24.61 17.39
N LYS A 150 0.42 24.86 17.59
CA LYS A 150 1.46 24.73 16.55
C LYS A 150 2.42 23.60 16.80
N SER A 151 2.49 23.13 18.04
CA SER A 151 3.46 22.13 18.47
C SER A 151 2.77 21.02 19.27
N ARG A 152 3.51 19.92 19.46
CA ARG A 152 3.08 18.83 20.34
C ARG A 152 2.98 19.31 21.81
N GLU A 153 3.87 20.21 22.19
CA GLU A 153 3.88 20.85 23.52
C GLU A 153 2.59 21.63 23.75
N ASP A 154 2.18 22.47 22.78
CA ASP A 154 0.90 23.20 22.88
C ASP A 154 -0.29 22.26 23.05
N CYS A 155 -0.27 21.11 22.33
CA CYS A 155 -1.31 20.09 22.46
C CYS A 155 -1.31 19.42 23.84
N LEU A 156 -0.13 19.20 24.44
CA LEU A 156 -0.02 18.64 25.79
C LEU A 156 -0.49 19.64 26.85
N ASP A 157 -0.13 20.91 26.73
CA ASP A 157 -0.56 21.98 27.62
C ASP A 157 -2.09 22.17 27.57
N TYR A 158 -2.67 22.12 26.35
CA TYR A 158 -4.12 22.16 26.17
C TYR A 158 -4.80 20.93 26.81
N ALA A 159 -4.23 19.73 26.63
CA ALA A 159 -4.75 18.51 27.25
C ALA A 159 -4.72 18.58 28.79
N GLU A 160 -3.64 19.11 29.37
CA GLU A 160 -3.50 19.29 30.82
C GLU A 160 -4.53 20.29 31.35
N ALA A 161 -4.70 21.45 30.68
CA ALA A 161 -5.67 22.47 31.04
C ALA A 161 -7.12 21.94 31.03
N HIS A 162 -7.42 20.94 30.20
CA HIS A 162 -8.75 20.31 30.10
C HIS A 162 -8.86 18.98 30.87
N GLY A 163 -7.86 18.62 31.68
CA GLY A 163 -7.89 17.39 32.47
C GLY A 163 -7.89 16.09 31.64
N ILE A 164 -7.40 16.15 30.41
CA ILE A 164 -7.36 15.00 29.50
C ILE A 164 -6.14 14.14 29.85
N ALA A 165 -6.38 12.92 30.31
CA ALA A 165 -5.32 11.95 30.56
C ALA A 165 -4.66 11.54 29.24
N VAL A 166 -3.41 11.95 29.02
CA VAL A 166 -2.62 11.58 27.85
C VAL A 166 -1.53 10.61 28.29
N ALA A 167 -1.58 9.38 27.78
CA ALA A 167 -0.50 8.40 27.94
C ALA A 167 0.74 8.76 27.10
N ALA A 168 0.86 10.01 26.67
CA ALA A 168 1.97 10.49 25.87
C ALA A 168 3.14 10.84 26.79
N SER A 169 4.09 9.92 26.90
CA SER A 169 5.42 10.32 27.38
C SER A 169 5.99 11.32 26.35
N ARG A 170 6.68 12.37 26.83
CA ARG A 170 7.49 13.28 25.99
C ARG A 170 8.54 12.53 25.17
N GLU A 171 8.71 11.23 25.43
CA GLU A 171 9.69 10.31 24.83
C GLU A 171 9.21 9.51 23.61
N LYS A 172 7.95 9.66 23.15
CA LYS A 172 7.53 8.98 21.90
C LYS A 172 8.17 9.70 20.70
N ILE A 173 9.31 9.17 20.28
CA ILE A 173 10.13 9.70 19.18
C ILE A 173 9.42 9.52 17.82
N HIS A 174 8.71 8.40 17.63
CA HIS A 174 8.08 8.05 16.35
C HIS A 174 6.56 8.27 16.37
N SER A 175 6.03 8.78 15.27
CA SER A 175 4.62 8.63 14.90
C SER A 175 4.41 7.26 14.26
N ARG A 176 3.41 6.51 14.72
CA ARG A 176 3.09 5.17 14.22
C ARG A 176 1.62 5.08 13.86
N ASP A 177 1.34 4.44 12.72
CA ASP A 177 0.00 4.10 12.27
C ASP A 177 -0.04 2.61 11.93
N ARG A 178 -0.92 1.87 12.62
CA ARG A 178 -1.02 0.41 12.53
C ARG A 178 -2.42 0.00 12.08
N ASN A 179 -2.46 -1.03 11.25
CA ASN A 179 -3.67 -1.78 10.91
C ASN A 179 -3.30 -3.24 10.60
N LEU A 180 -4.28 -4.06 10.20
CA LEU A 180 -4.05 -5.48 9.86
C LEU A 180 -2.99 -5.69 8.78
N TRP A 181 -2.85 -4.74 7.85
CA TRP A 181 -1.95 -4.89 6.70
C TRP A 181 -0.52 -4.48 7.02
N HIS A 182 -0.34 -3.43 7.81
CA HIS A 182 0.99 -2.87 8.07
C HIS A 182 1.10 -2.06 9.37
N ILE A 183 2.33 -1.65 9.66
CA ILE A 183 2.64 -0.54 10.56
C ILE A 183 3.60 0.42 9.87
N SER A 184 3.33 1.73 10.00
CA SER A 184 4.22 2.81 9.56
C SER A 184 4.97 3.44 10.73
N HIS A 185 6.17 3.92 10.47
CA HIS A 185 7.03 4.65 11.41
C HIS A 185 7.56 5.89 10.73
N GLU A 186 7.32 7.06 11.32
CA GLU A 186 7.78 8.37 10.87
C GLU A 186 8.31 9.19 12.04
N GLY A 187 9.14 10.20 11.78
CA GLY A 187 9.69 11.10 12.78
C GLY A 187 10.96 10.60 13.46
N GLY A 188 11.44 11.35 14.46
CA GLY A 188 12.66 11.02 15.18
C GLY A 188 13.91 10.97 14.30
N GLU A 189 14.73 9.92 14.46
CA GLU A 189 15.94 9.74 13.64
C GLU A 189 15.65 9.58 12.14
N LEU A 190 14.41 9.22 11.78
CA LEU A 190 14.00 9.04 10.38
C LEU A 190 13.83 10.37 9.62
N GLU A 191 13.75 11.51 10.32
CA GLU A 191 13.65 12.83 9.69
C GLU A 191 14.92 13.18 8.89
N ASP A 192 16.07 12.66 9.30
CA ASP A 192 17.30 12.76 8.52
C ASP A 192 17.49 11.46 7.70
N ALA A 193 17.42 11.60 6.38
CA ALA A 193 17.59 10.48 5.46
C ALA A 193 18.98 9.83 5.51
N GLY A 194 19.98 10.50 6.10
CA GLY A 194 21.32 9.97 6.33
C GLY A 194 21.43 9.00 7.51
N ASN A 195 20.44 8.97 8.40
CA ASN A 195 20.45 8.10 9.57
C ASN A 195 19.89 6.71 9.25
N ALA A 196 20.48 5.66 9.83
CA ALA A 196 19.85 4.35 9.82
C ALA A 196 18.69 4.30 10.82
N PRO A 197 17.57 3.58 10.51
CA PRO A 197 16.52 3.34 11.48
C PRO A 197 17.06 2.60 12.70
N PHE A 198 16.64 2.98 13.91
CA PHE A 198 17.02 2.28 15.12
C PHE A 198 16.41 0.87 15.14
N ALA A 199 17.03 -0.04 15.89
CA ALA A 199 16.47 -1.38 16.09
C ALA A 199 15.06 -1.32 16.70
N SER A 200 14.80 -0.35 17.58
CA SER A 200 13.51 -0.09 18.24
C SER A 200 12.43 0.50 17.32
N THR A 201 12.78 0.93 16.13
CA THR A 201 11.81 1.40 15.12
C THR A 201 10.89 0.25 14.71
N TRP A 202 11.46 -0.94 14.50
CA TRP A 202 10.74 -2.13 14.04
C TRP A 202 9.97 -2.81 15.17
N GLN A 203 8.68 -3.11 14.95
CA GLN A 203 7.76 -3.57 16.00
C GLN A 203 7.18 -4.97 15.76
N ILE A 204 6.92 -5.34 14.50
CA ILE A 204 6.23 -6.60 14.18
C ILE A 204 7.11 -7.58 13.39
N SER A 205 8.29 -7.16 12.97
CA SER A 205 9.26 -8.00 12.29
C SER A 205 10.58 -8.10 13.06
N LYS A 206 11.17 -9.28 13.11
CA LYS A 206 12.51 -9.50 13.63
C LYS A 206 13.57 -8.91 12.70
N SER A 207 14.77 -8.68 13.22
CA SER A 207 15.92 -8.43 12.35
C SER A 207 16.37 -9.73 11.66
N PRO A 208 17.08 -9.65 10.52
CA PRO A 208 17.66 -10.84 9.89
C PRO A 208 18.56 -11.67 10.80
N GLN A 209 19.23 -11.00 11.75
CA GLN A 209 20.10 -11.65 12.74
C GLN A 209 19.29 -12.47 13.77
N GLU A 210 18.11 -12.00 14.15
CA GLU A 210 17.22 -12.66 15.12
C GLU A 210 16.26 -13.68 14.48
N ALA A 211 16.14 -13.66 13.15
CA ALA A 211 15.33 -14.62 12.43
C ALA A 211 15.94 -16.04 12.49
N PRO A 212 15.11 -17.10 12.37
CA PRO A 212 15.57 -18.48 12.44
C PRO A 212 16.72 -18.80 11.46
N ASP A 213 17.68 -19.63 11.91
CA ASP A 213 18.79 -20.13 11.08
C ASP A 213 18.40 -21.31 10.17
N ARG A 214 17.12 -21.54 10.00
CA ARG A 214 16.56 -22.56 9.11
C ARG A 214 15.50 -21.96 8.22
N GLU A 215 15.42 -22.48 7.01
CA GLU A 215 14.37 -22.17 6.06
C GLU A 215 13.00 -22.56 6.61
N GLU A 216 12.01 -21.70 6.42
CA GLU A 216 10.60 -21.99 6.66
C GLU A 216 9.83 -21.93 5.35
N GLN A 217 9.03 -22.95 5.06
CA GLN A 217 8.16 -22.95 3.88
C GLN A 217 6.74 -22.55 4.27
N VAL A 218 6.11 -21.73 3.43
CA VAL A 218 4.70 -21.37 3.54
C VAL A 218 4.02 -21.56 2.18
N GLN A 219 2.88 -22.23 2.19
CA GLN A 219 2.03 -22.39 1.01
C GLN A 219 0.84 -21.45 1.14
N ILE A 220 0.55 -20.68 0.09
CA ILE A 220 -0.60 -19.76 0.03
C ILE A 220 -1.50 -20.20 -1.12
N GLU A 221 -2.80 -20.28 -0.84
CA GLU A 221 -3.83 -20.72 -1.75
C GLU A 221 -4.67 -19.54 -2.20
N PHE A 222 -4.96 -19.47 -3.50
CA PHE A 222 -5.74 -18.40 -4.11
C PHE A 222 -6.91 -18.96 -4.90
N GLU A 223 -8.05 -18.25 -4.87
CA GLU A 223 -9.19 -18.43 -5.75
C GLU A 223 -9.52 -17.10 -6.43
N LYS A 224 -9.42 -17.05 -7.76
CA LYS A 224 -9.65 -15.83 -8.55
C LYS A 224 -8.88 -14.61 -8.04
N GLY A 225 -7.61 -14.82 -7.70
CA GLY A 225 -6.70 -13.79 -7.18
C GLY A 225 -6.91 -13.42 -5.70
N ILE A 226 -7.89 -14.01 -5.02
CA ILE A 226 -8.16 -13.78 -3.59
C ILE A 226 -7.45 -14.85 -2.77
N PRO A 227 -6.66 -14.51 -1.74
CA PRO A 227 -6.07 -15.49 -0.86
C PRO A 227 -7.14 -16.12 0.03
N VAL A 228 -7.18 -17.46 0.08
CA VAL A 228 -8.22 -18.23 0.77
C VAL A 228 -7.69 -19.27 1.75
N GLY A 229 -6.38 -19.55 1.73
CA GLY A 229 -5.79 -20.55 2.61
C GLY A 229 -4.29 -20.40 2.78
N VAL A 230 -3.80 -20.96 3.90
CA VAL A 230 -2.37 -21.02 4.24
C VAL A 230 -2.05 -22.43 4.74
N ASN A 231 -1.05 -23.08 4.15
CA ASN A 231 -0.57 -24.42 4.53
C ASN A 231 -1.68 -25.49 4.55
N GLY A 232 -2.60 -25.44 3.57
CA GLY A 232 -3.73 -26.38 3.47
C GLY A 232 -4.91 -26.08 4.40
N MET A 233 -4.83 -25.01 5.19
CA MET A 233 -5.94 -24.55 6.04
C MET A 233 -6.69 -23.42 5.34
N ARG A 234 -7.98 -23.60 5.10
CA ARG A 234 -8.86 -22.52 4.62
C ARG A 234 -9.15 -21.56 5.77
N LEU A 235 -8.93 -20.27 5.57
CA LEU A 235 -9.05 -19.24 6.60
C LEU A 235 -9.89 -18.06 6.12
N GLY A 236 -10.57 -17.39 7.06
CA GLY A 236 -11.17 -16.09 6.80
C GLY A 236 -10.10 -15.01 6.58
N PRO A 237 -10.48 -13.89 5.94
CA PRO A 237 -9.51 -12.83 5.55
C PRO A 237 -8.63 -12.33 6.70
N VAL A 238 -9.25 -12.05 7.84
CA VAL A 238 -8.54 -11.52 9.03
C VAL A 238 -7.51 -12.51 9.54
N SER A 239 -7.93 -13.74 9.85
CA SER A 239 -7.03 -14.77 10.39
C SER A 239 -5.95 -15.17 9.40
N LEU A 240 -6.22 -15.10 8.08
CA LEU A 240 -5.23 -15.37 7.04
C LEU A 240 -4.11 -14.34 7.07
N VAL A 241 -4.47 -13.05 7.10
CA VAL A 241 -3.48 -11.96 7.12
C VAL A 241 -2.72 -11.93 8.43
N GLU A 242 -3.38 -12.16 9.58
CA GLU A 242 -2.72 -12.26 10.89
C GLU A 242 -1.68 -13.39 10.90
N LEU A 243 -2.04 -14.58 10.42
CA LEU A 243 -1.10 -15.71 10.33
C LEU A 243 0.10 -15.40 9.41
N LEU A 244 -0.14 -14.78 8.27
CA LEU A 244 0.94 -14.40 7.35
C LEU A 244 1.82 -13.28 7.92
N ASN A 245 1.25 -12.34 8.68
CA ASN A 245 2.02 -11.34 9.42
C ASN A 245 2.93 -11.98 10.46
N GLU A 246 2.44 -12.97 11.20
CA GLU A 246 3.24 -13.73 12.18
C GLU A 246 4.38 -14.49 11.48
N ILE A 247 4.05 -15.25 10.42
CA ILE A 247 5.05 -16.03 9.64
C ILE A 247 6.10 -15.09 9.05
N GLY A 248 5.69 -14.04 8.34
CA GLY A 248 6.60 -13.09 7.71
C GLY A 248 7.45 -12.34 8.74
N GLY A 249 6.82 -11.85 9.81
CA GLY A 249 7.50 -11.09 10.86
C GLY A 249 8.60 -11.88 11.56
N ARG A 250 8.35 -13.15 11.95
CA ARG A 250 9.38 -13.99 12.58
C ARG A 250 10.54 -14.35 11.64
N ASN A 251 10.31 -14.30 10.32
CA ASN A 251 11.33 -14.55 9.29
C ASN A 251 12.00 -13.27 8.77
N ALA A 252 11.81 -12.13 9.44
CA ALA A 252 12.36 -10.82 9.08
C ALA A 252 11.88 -10.27 7.71
N ILE A 253 10.70 -10.70 7.26
CA ILE A 253 10.11 -10.26 5.99
C ILE A 253 9.32 -8.96 6.19
N GLY A 254 9.31 -8.09 5.17
CA GLY A 254 8.36 -6.99 5.03
C GLY A 254 8.83 -5.64 5.55
N ARG A 255 10.10 -5.47 5.93
CA ARG A 255 10.68 -4.15 6.26
C ARG A 255 10.99 -3.35 5.00
N VAL A 256 10.52 -2.13 4.96
CA VAL A 256 10.79 -1.18 3.87
C VAL A 256 11.18 0.17 4.46
N ASP A 257 12.23 0.77 3.92
CA ASP A 257 12.64 2.16 4.14
C ASP A 257 12.55 2.89 2.80
N ILE A 258 11.76 3.96 2.75
CA ILE A 258 11.48 4.69 1.53
C ILE A 258 11.48 6.21 1.76
N VAL A 259 12.09 6.93 0.85
CA VAL A 259 11.83 8.37 0.67
C VAL A 259 10.79 8.49 -0.43
N GLU A 260 9.55 8.78 -0.03
CA GLU A 260 8.38 8.84 -0.91
C GLU A 260 8.00 10.27 -1.29
N ASN A 261 7.29 10.41 -2.40
CA ASN A 261 6.75 11.70 -2.82
C ASN A 261 5.29 11.81 -2.35
N ARG A 262 5.05 12.64 -1.33
CA ARG A 262 3.70 12.93 -0.85
C ARG A 262 2.88 13.68 -1.90
N PHE A 263 1.59 13.41 -1.95
CA PHE A 263 0.68 14.09 -2.88
C PHE A 263 0.64 15.62 -2.66
N VAL A 264 0.85 16.07 -1.44
CA VAL A 264 0.97 17.50 -1.09
C VAL A 264 2.29 18.15 -1.55
N GLY A 265 3.12 17.45 -2.33
CA GLY A 265 4.30 18.01 -3.01
C GLY A 265 5.61 17.98 -2.22
N ILE A 266 5.66 17.30 -1.08
CA ILE A 266 6.89 17.16 -0.27
C ILE A 266 7.42 15.73 -0.30
N LYS A 267 8.75 15.59 -0.19
CA LYS A 267 9.39 14.31 0.08
C LYS A 267 9.31 14.00 1.58
N SER A 268 9.02 12.75 1.90
CA SER A 268 8.97 12.27 3.28
C SER A 268 9.61 10.90 3.36
N ARG A 269 10.29 10.61 4.45
CA ARG A 269 10.80 9.27 4.73
C ARG A 269 9.88 8.55 5.69
N GLY A 270 9.54 7.33 5.35
CA GLY A 270 8.79 6.40 6.19
C GLY A 270 9.45 5.03 6.21
N CYS A 271 9.41 4.38 7.37
CA CYS A 271 9.70 2.96 7.49
C CYS A 271 8.40 2.20 7.66
N TYR A 272 8.25 1.10 6.93
CA TYR A 272 7.03 0.29 6.91
C TYR A 272 7.36 -1.16 7.21
N GLU A 273 6.46 -1.81 7.94
CA GLU A 273 6.49 -3.27 8.13
C GLU A 273 5.19 -3.85 7.59
N THR A 274 5.30 -4.69 6.56
CA THR A 274 4.14 -5.33 5.91
C THR A 274 4.44 -6.80 5.64
N PRO A 275 4.63 -7.62 6.70
CA PRO A 275 5.11 -8.99 6.55
C PRO A 275 4.20 -9.86 5.69
N GLY A 276 2.93 -9.98 6.06
CA GLY A 276 1.94 -10.80 5.33
C GLY A 276 1.68 -10.27 3.91
N GLY A 277 1.61 -8.94 3.76
CA GLY A 277 1.43 -8.32 2.47
C GLY A 277 2.57 -8.59 1.50
N THR A 278 3.81 -8.61 1.98
CA THR A 278 4.98 -8.96 1.17
C THR A 278 4.89 -10.41 0.66
N LEU A 279 4.47 -11.36 1.53
CA LEU A 279 4.26 -12.75 1.13
C LEU A 279 3.13 -12.89 0.11
N LEU A 280 2.01 -12.19 0.34
CA LEU A 280 0.86 -12.24 -0.55
C LEU A 280 1.17 -11.69 -1.94
N ILE A 281 1.85 -10.54 -2.03
CA ILE A 281 2.24 -9.96 -3.32
C ILE A 281 3.22 -10.87 -4.06
N ALA A 282 4.21 -11.42 -3.36
CA ALA A 282 5.16 -12.34 -3.97
C ALA A 282 4.46 -13.59 -4.54
N ALA A 283 3.58 -14.23 -3.75
CA ALA A 283 2.86 -15.41 -4.17
C ALA A 283 1.85 -15.14 -5.29
N HIS A 284 1.06 -14.06 -5.17
CA HIS A 284 0.06 -13.69 -6.16
C HIS A 284 0.67 -13.44 -7.54
N ARG A 285 1.77 -12.68 -7.61
CA ARG A 285 2.48 -12.40 -8.85
C ARG A 285 2.98 -13.67 -9.54
N GLU A 286 3.45 -14.65 -8.77
CA GLU A 286 3.92 -15.94 -9.30
C GLU A 286 2.77 -16.80 -9.83
N LEU A 287 1.59 -16.70 -9.23
CA LEU A 287 0.41 -17.39 -9.73
C LEU A 287 -0.12 -16.75 -11.01
N GLU A 288 -0.13 -15.42 -11.10
CA GLU A 288 -0.46 -14.70 -12.33
C GLU A 288 0.47 -15.08 -13.48
N ALA A 289 1.76 -15.28 -13.20
CA ALA A 289 2.74 -15.71 -14.21
C ALA A 289 2.42 -17.08 -14.81
N LEU A 290 1.68 -17.95 -14.10
CA LEU A 290 1.19 -19.21 -14.65
C LEU A 290 -0.11 -19.06 -15.45
N CYS A 291 -1.03 -18.19 -15.00
CA CYS A 291 -2.42 -18.20 -15.45
C CYS A 291 -2.73 -17.10 -16.47
N CYS A 292 -1.94 -16.04 -16.52
CA CYS A 292 -2.22 -14.90 -17.40
C CYS A 292 -1.37 -14.95 -18.68
N GLU A 293 -1.96 -14.49 -19.78
CA GLU A 293 -1.24 -14.28 -21.03
C GLU A 293 -0.22 -13.12 -20.89
N ARG A 294 0.85 -13.17 -21.67
CA ARG A 294 1.93 -12.18 -21.67
C ARG A 294 1.41 -10.74 -21.80
N ASP A 295 0.53 -10.49 -22.75
CA ASP A 295 0.08 -9.13 -23.06
C ASP A 295 -0.82 -8.57 -21.95
N VAL A 296 -1.61 -9.43 -21.29
CA VAL A 296 -2.39 -9.11 -20.09
C VAL A 296 -1.46 -8.72 -18.95
N MET A 297 -0.43 -9.53 -18.66
CA MET A 297 0.51 -9.26 -17.58
C MET A 297 1.26 -7.95 -17.80
N HIS A 298 1.81 -7.72 -19.00
CA HIS A 298 2.54 -6.50 -19.30
C HIS A 298 1.68 -5.25 -19.18
N PHE A 299 0.43 -5.30 -19.66
CA PHE A 299 -0.47 -4.16 -19.54
C PHE A 299 -0.92 -3.93 -18.08
N LYS A 300 -1.18 -5.02 -17.35
CA LYS A 300 -1.55 -4.97 -15.94
C LYS A 300 -0.49 -4.31 -15.04
N GLU A 301 0.80 -4.43 -15.37
CA GLU A 301 1.87 -3.72 -14.64
C GLU A 301 1.67 -2.19 -14.70
N HIS A 302 1.29 -1.64 -15.86
CA HIS A 302 0.98 -0.21 -15.98
C HIS A 302 -0.29 0.17 -15.21
N ILE A 303 -1.30 -0.70 -15.23
CA ILE A 303 -2.54 -0.52 -14.47
C ILE A 303 -2.24 -0.51 -12.97
N GLY A 304 -1.41 -1.44 -12.47
CA GLY A 304 -1.02 -1.52 -11.06
C GLY A 304 -0.34 -0.24 -10.55
N LEU A 305 0.53 0.36 -11.34
CA LEU A 305 1.16 1.65 -11.02
C LEU A 305 0.12 2.78 -10.90
N LYS A 306 -0.81 2.87 -11.86
CA LYS A 306 -1.87 3.88 -11.82
C LYS A 306 -2.86 3.63 -10.70
N TYR A 307 -3.18 2.38 -10.42
CA TYR A 307 -4.02 2.00 -9.29
C TYR A 307 -3.38 2.43 -7.96
N ALA A 308 -2.08 2.14 -7.78
CA ALA A 308 -1.33 2.54 -6.60
C ALA A 308 -1.32 4.06 -6.39
N GLU A 309 -1.16 4.82 -7.48
CA GLU A 309 -1.21 6.28 -7.46
C GLU A 309 -2.59 6.80 -6.99
N LEU A 310 -3.69 6.26 -7.55
CA LEU A 310 -5.03 6.64 -7.15
C LEU A 310 -5.30 6.36 -5.67
N VAL A 311 -4.91 5.18 -5.20
CA VAL A 311 -5.05 4.80 -3.79
C VAL A 311 -4.21 5.72 -2.89
N TYR A 312 -2.96 5.96 -3.25
CA TYR A 312 -2.07 6.83 -2.48
C TYR A 312 -2.59 8.25 -2.36
N TYR A 313 -3.20 8.78 -3.42
CA TYR A 313 -3.77 10.13 -3.49
C TYR A 313 -5.17 10.27 -2.87
N GLY A 314 -5.75 9.19 -2.34
CA GLY A 314 -7.08 9.22 -1.75
C GLY A 314 -8.24 9.24 -2.77
N LEU A 315 -7.96 8.87 -4.00
CA LEU A 315 -8.92 8.85 -5.11
C LEU A 315 -9.65 7.50 -5.22
N TRP A 316 -9.97 6.87 -4.07
CA TRP A 316 -10.63 5.57 -4.01
C TRP A 316 -12.02 5.60 -4.67
N PHE A 317 -12.82 6.60 -4.35
CA PHE A 317 -14.20 6.74 -4.85
C PHE A 317 -14.24 7.57 -6.15
N THR A 318 -13.52 7.12 -7.18
CA THR A 318 -13.49 7.80 -8.48
C THR A 318 -13.81 6.84 -9.62
N PRO A 319 -14.49 7.32 -10.70
CA PRO A 319 -14.81 6.47 -11.86
C PRO A 319 -13.59 5.80 -12.50
N LEU A 320 -12.42 6.44 -12.45
CA LEU A 320 -11.20 5.84 -12.99
C LEU A 320 -10.78 4.61 -12.19
N ARG A 321 -10.80 4.69 -10.84
CA ARG A 321 -10.47 3.53 -10.02
C ARG A 321 -11.46 2.39 -10.24
N GLU A 322 -12.76 2.68 -10.34
CA GLU A 322 -13.80 1.69 -10.64
C GLU A 322 -13.60 1.01 -11.99
N ALA A 323 -13.22 1.77 -13.02
CA ALA A 323 -12.90 1.21 -14.32
C ALA A 323 -11.65 0.30 -14.28
N LEU A 324 -10.64 0.67 -13.47
CA LEU A 324 -9.46 -0.17 -13.27
C LEU A 324 -9.79 -1.43 -12.46
N ASP A 325 -10.71 -1.37 -11.49
CA ASP A 325 -11.21 -2.57 -10.79
C ASP A 325 -11.84 -3.54 -11.77
N ALA A 326 -12.73 -3.06 -12.65
CA ALA A 326 -13.38 -3.92 -13.64
C ALA A 326 -12.38 -4.60 -14.57
N PHE A 327 -11.32 -3.88 -14.98
CA PHE A 327 -10.22 -4.45 -15.74
C PHE A 327 -9.50 -5.53 -14.93
N VAL A 328 -9.07 -5.20 -13.71
CA VAL A 328 -8.34 -6.12 -12.82
C VAL A 328 -9.16 -7.38 -12.56
N GLU A 329 -10.44 -7.26 -12.16
CA GLU A 329 -11.32 -8.39 -11.91
C GLU A 329 -11.42 -9.33 -13.13
N SER A 330 -11.46 -8.76 -14.34
CA SER A 330 -11.51 -9.56 -15.56
C SER A 330 -10.25 -10.41 -15.78
N THR A 331 -9.09 -9.94 -15.30
CA THR A 331 -7.80 -10.65 -15.43
C THR A 331 -7.62 -11.76 -14.39
N GLN A 332 -8.40 -11.74 -13.31
CA GLN A 332 -8.22 -12.65 -12.18
C GLN A 332 -9.04 -13.94 -12.25
N LYS A 333 -9.92 -14.07 -13.24
CA LYS A 333 -10.87 -15.19 -13.35
C LYS A 333 -10.22 -16.57 -13.24
N GLU A 334 -9.03 -16.71 -13.82
CA GLU A 334 -8.27 -17.97 -13.88
C GLU A 334 -7.10 -18.00 -12.89
N VAL A 335 -6.89 -16.93 -12.09
CA VAL A 335 -5.78 -16.85 -11.11
C VAL A 335 -6.16 -17.63 -9.86
N THR A 336 -6.20 -18.96 -10.00
CA THR A 336 -6.58 -19.92 -8.96
C THR A 336 -5.51 -21.00 -8.86
N GLY A 337 -5.05 -21.26 -7.64
CA GLY A 337 -4.01 -22.27 -7.41
C GLY A 337 -3.22 -22.04 -6.13
N THR A 338 -2.05 -22.62 -6.05
CA THR A 338 -1.17 -22.57 -4.88
C THR A 338 0.23 -22.14 -5.23
N VAL A 339 0.83 -21.32 -4.34
CA VAL A 339 2.24 -20.94 -4.42
C VAL A 339 2.91 -21.28 -3.09
N LYS A 340 4.04 -21.97 -3.15
CA LYS A 340 4.86 -22.27 -2.00
C LYS A 340 6.09 -21.36 -2.01
N LEU A 341 6.24 -20.61 -0.94
CA LEU A 341 7.38 -19.73 -0.70
C LEU A 341 8.36 -20.37 0.28
N SER A 342 9.63 -20.08 0.11
CA SER A 342 10.70 -20.40 1.04
C SER A 342 11.22 -19.12 1.65
N LEU A 343 11.22 -19.04 2.97
CA LEU A 343 11.54 -17.85 3.76
C LEU A 343 12.83 -18.08 4.53
N TYR A 344 13.79 -17.17 4.39
CA TYR A 344 15.04 -17.23 5.12
C TYR A 344 15.63 -15.84 5.35
N LYS A 345 15.71 -15.42 6.60
CA LYS A 345 16.41 -14.20 7.06
C LYS A 345 16.12 -12.95 6.21
N GLY A 346 14.84 -12.65 6.00
CA GLY A 346 14.38 -11.49 5.24
C GLY A 346 14.21 -11.72 3.74
N ASN A 347 14.62 -12.88 3.23
CA ASN A 347 14.44 -13.22 1.83
C ASN A 347 13.21 -14.11 1.62
N VAL A 348 12.52 -13.86 0.51
CA VAL A 348 11.43 -14.68 -0.01
C VAL A 348 11.87 -15.25 -1.34
N SER A 349 11.90 -16.57 -1.45
CA SER A 349 12.15 -17.28 -2.71
C SER A 349 10.98 -18.21 -3.03
N ILE A 350 10.86 -18.57 -4.31
CA ILE A 350 9.75 -19.39 -4.79
C ILE A 350 10.18 -20.87 -4.79
N ALA A 351 9.49 -21.68 -3.98
CA ALA A 351 9.73 -23.11 -3.92
C ALA A 351 8.94 -23.87 -5.00
N SER A 352 7.65 -23.54 -5.18
CA SER A 352 6.83 -24.13 -6.24
C SER A 352 5.57 -23.31 -6.50
N ARG A 353 4.93 -23.57 -7.63
CA ARG A 353 3.63 -23.00 -8.01
C ARG A 353 2.81 -24.03 -8.78
N GLN A 354 1.49 -24.05 -8.56
CA GLN A 354 0.56 -24.99 -9.20
C GLN A 354 -0.77 -24.31 -9.47
N SER A 355 -1.34 -24.55 -10.65
CA SER A 355 -2.69 -24.12 -11.03
C SER A 355 -3.27 -25.07 -12.08
N GLU A 356 -4.55 -25.36 -11.99
CA GLU A 356 -5.30 -26.09 -13.03
C GLU A 356 -5.49 -25.20 -14.30
N HIS A 357 -5.40 -23.88 -14.13
CA HIS A 357 -5.50 -22.89 -15.21
C HIS A 357 -4.13 -22.49 -15.78
N SER A 358 -3.07 -23.27 -15.48
CA SER A 358 -1.72 -22.95 -15.93
C SER A 358 -1.59 -22.94 -17.44
N LEU A 359 -1.07 -21.84 -17.99
CA LEU A 359 -0.67 -21.73 -19.39
C LEU A 359 0.74 -22.31 -19.63
N TYR A 360 1.47 -22.66 -18.56
CA TYR A 360 2.78 -23.27 -18.66
C TYR A 360 2.63 -24.74 -19.06
N ARG A 361 3.07 -25.06 -20.26
CA ARG A 361 3.03 -26.40 -20.85
C ARG A 361 4.45 -26.99 -20.93
N THR A 362 4.69 -28.06 -20.20
CA THR A 362 6.00 -28.73 -20.13
C THR A 362 6.45 -29.26 -21.50
N ASP A 363 5.50 -29.72 -22.31
CA ASP A 363 5.78 -30.23 -23.68
C ASP A 363 6.21 -29.12 -24.65
N LEU A 364 5.81 -27.87 -24.41
CA LEU A 364 6.25 -26.71 -25.21
C LEU A 364 7.52 -26.06 -24.67
N SER A 365 7.72 -26.06 -23.34
CA SER A 365 8.83 -25.38 -22.68
C SER A 365 10.10 -26.25 -22.54
N SER A 366 9.98 -27.57 -22.76
CA SER A 366 11.11 -28.50 -22.66
C SER A 366 12.13 -28.25 -23.76
N PHE A 367 13.41 -28.31 -23.39
CA PHE A 367 14.52 -28.29 -24.34
C PHE A 367 14.68 -29.61 -25.13
N THR A 368 13.99 -30.67 -24.71
CA THR A 368 13.98 -31.93 -25.49
C THR A 368 13.07 -31.75 -26.70
N MET A 369 13.51 -32.29 -27.84
CA MET A 369 12.72 -32.28 -29.07
C MET A 369 11.42 -33.06 -28.86
N GLY A 370 10.27 -32.34 -28.92
CA GLY A 370 8.93 -32.92 -28.90
C GLY A 370 8.17 -32.60 -30.18
N GLU A 371 7.03 -33.25 -30.38
CA GLU A 371 6.21 -33.06 -31.59
C GLU A 371 5.27 -31.81 -31.44
N SER A 372 5.19 -31.21 -30.26
CA SER A 372 4.24 -30.15 -29.95
C SER A 372 4.58 -28.76 -30.53
N TYR A 373 5.85 -28.58 -30.99
CA TYR A 373 6.34 -27.31 -31.56
C TYR A 373 7.30 -27.55 -32.69
N ASP A 374 6.97 -27.08 -33.91
CA ASP A 374 7.91 -27.11 -35.04
C ASP A 374 8.84 -25.89 -34.98
N GLN A 375 10.12 -26.13 -34.65
CA GLN A 375 11.13 -25.06 -34.56
C GLN A 375 11.35 -24.31 -35.89
N LYS A 376 10.96 -24.88 -37.03
CA LYS A 376 11.06 -24.20 -38.35
C LYS A 376 10.13 -23.00 -38.46
N ASP A 377 8.99 -22.99 -37.74
CA ASP A 377 8.03 -21.89 -37.77
C ASP A 377 8.65 -20.60 -37.23
N ALA A 378 9.59 -20.69 -36.29
CA ALA A 378 10.31 -19.55 -35.74
C ALA A 378 11.01 -18.72 -36.83
N ALA A 379 11.55 -19.33 -37.85
CA ALA A 379 12.26 -18.65 -38.94
C ALA A 379 11.31 -17.73 -39.74
N GLY A 380 10.07 -18.17 -39.97
CA GLY A 380 9.05 -17.38 -40.62
C GLY A 380 8.61 -16.18 -39.78
N PHE A 381 8.31 -16.43 -38.51
CA PHE A 381 7.95 -15.40 -37.56
C PHE A 381 9.03 -14.32 -37.41
N ILE A 382 10.29 -14.71 -37.18
CA ILE A 382 11.42 -13.78 -37.01
C ILE A 382 11.61 -12.92 -38.27
N ARG A 383 11.48 -13.52 -39.47
CA ARG A 383 11.62 -12.80 -40.73
C ARG A 383 10.58 -11.72 -40.91
N ILE A 384 9.29 -12.00 -40.58
CA ILE A 384 8.19 -11.04 -40.69
C ILE A 384 8.32 -9.96 -39.61
N LEU A 385 8.55 -10.35 -38.35
CA LEU A 385 8.72 -9.43 -37.23
C LEU A 385 9.92 -8.50 -37.42
N GLY A 386 10.98 -8.99 -38.04
CA GLY A 386 12.20 -8.25 -38.31
C GLY A 386 12.14 -7.28 -39.51
N LEU A 387 11.06 -7.26 -40.32
CA LEU A 387 10.94 -6.40 -41.50
C LEU A 387 11.17 -4.90 -41.23
N PRO A 388 10.61 -4.29 -40.19
CA PRO A 388 10.85 -2.86 -39.91
C PRO A 388 12.32 -2.56 -39.64
N SER A 389 12.97 -3.41 -38.82
CA SER A 389 14.40 -3.28 -38.48
C SER A 389 15.29 -3.48 -39.70
N ARG A 390 15.01 -4.47 -40.51
CA ARG A 390 15.71 -4.73 -41.77
C ARG A 390 15.57 -3.56 -42.75
N SER A 391 14.35 -3.06 -42.94
CA SER A 391 14.08 -1.90 -43.81
C SER A 391 14.84 -0.67 -43.38
N ARG A 392 14.89 -0.40 -42.05
CA ARG A 392 15.67 0.71 -41.49
C ARG A 392 17.17 0.53 -41.76
N ALA A 393 17.72 -0.65 -41.52
CA ALA A 393 19.13 -0.95 -41.74
C ALA A 393 19.56 -0.79 -43.23
N LEU A 394 18.71 -1.23 -44.17
CA LEU A 394 18.94 -1.04 -45.61
C LEU A 394 18.98 0.45 -45.99
N LYS A 395 18.01 1.23 -45.54
CA LYS A 395 17.97 2.71 -45.80
C LYS A 395 19.20 3.42 -45.20
N THR A 396 19.74 2.96 -44.07
CA THR A 396 20.93 3.56 -43.47
C THR A 396 22.18 3.24 -44.30
N ARG A 397 22.24 2.03 -44.90
CA ARG A 397 23.36 1.62 -45.80
C ARG A 397 23.30 2.32 -47.15
N GLU A 398 22.11 2.68 -47.65
CA GLU A 398 21.89 3.39 -48.92
C GLU A 398 22.20 4.90 -48.83
N LYS A 399 22.34 5.47 -47.60
CA LYS A 399 22.78 6.85 -47.46
C LYS A 399 24.28 6.92 -47.81
N PRO A 400 24.65 7.71 -48.82
CA PRO A 400 26.07 7.96 -49.11
C PRO A 400 26.71 8.56 -47.87
N LEU A 401 27.94 8.10 -47.52
CA LEU A 401 28.74 8.68 -46.45
C LEU A 401 28.82 10.18 -46.66
N THR A 402 28.32 10.95 -45.70
CA THR A 402 28.43 12.39 -45.78
C THR A 402 29.90 12.78 -45.66
N ALA A 403 30.28 13.97 -46.19
CA ALA A 403 31.64 14.46 -46.09
C ALA A 403 32.15 14.54 -44.63
N LYS A 404 31.25 14.57 -43.65
CA LYS A 404 31.53 14.51 -42.22
C LYS A 404 31.95 13.11 -41.76
N ASP A 405 31.26 12.06 -42.27
CA ASP A 405 31.56 10.68 -41.93
C ASP A 405 32.90 10.20 -42.55
N ALA A 406 33.22 10.69 -43.79
CA ALA A 406 34.46 10.43 -44.42
C ALA A 406 35.64 11.09 -43.67
N LYS A 407 35.45 12.31 -43.16
CA LYS A 407 36.46 13.03 -42.38
C LYS A 407 36.72 12.39 -41.01
N SER A 408 35.71 11.87 -40.35
CA SER A 408 35.84 11.16 -39.07
C SER A 408 36.55 9.80 -39.25
N ALA A 409 36.33 9.14 -40.36
CA ALA A 409 37.03 7.89 -40.69
C ALA A 409 38.50 8.14 -41.03
N GLU A 410 38.85 9.21 -41.75
CA GLU A 410 40.24 9.62 -42.01
C GLU A 410 40.98 10.05 -40.73
N ASP A 411 40.31 10.81 -39.84
CA ASP A 411 40.89 11.21 -38.55
C ASP A 411 41.13 10.02 -37.62
N SER A 412 40.26 9.03 -37.63
CA SER A 412 40.43 7.78 -36.85
C SER A 412 41.58 6.89 -37.40
N GLN A 413 41.87 6.98 -38.69
CA GLN A 413 43.05 6.28 -39.30
C GLN A 413 44.37 7.03 -39.10
N ARG A 414 44.28 8.34 -38.87
CA ARG A 414 45.52 9.17 -38.64
C ARG A 414 46.03 9.15 -37.22
N ASN A 415 45.21 8.75 -36.25
CA ASN A 415 45.65 8.75 -34.84
C ASN A 415 45.26 7.46 -34.10
N PRO A 416 45.96 6.36 -34.34
CA PRO A 416 45.69 5.05 -33.72
C PRO A 416 46.07 4.99 -32.22
N GLN A 417 46.64 6.03 -31.63
CA GLN A 417 47.24 6.01 -30.28
C GLN A 417 46.38 6.66 -29.15
N GLU A 418 45.23 7.22 -29.45
CA GLU A 418 44.41 7.90 -28.45
C GLU A 418 43.15 7.16 -27.94
N VAL A 419 42.96 5.89 -28.28
CA VAL A 419 41.78 5.07 -27.85
C VAL A 419 42.13 4.06 -26.74
N VAL A 420 43.22 4.28 -26.02
CA VAL A 420 43.55 3.51 -24.80
C VAL A 420 43.93 4.50 -23.69
N ARG A 421 42.88 5.09 -23.09
CA ARG A 421 42.88 5.57 -21.69
C ARG A 421 41.49 5.57 -21.13
#